data_3552ff7beec15512a654d42daa442d7c
#
_entry.id   3552ff7beec15512a654d42daa442d7c
#
_cell.length_a   1.000
_cell.length_b   1.000
_cell.length_c   1.000
_cell.angle_alpha   90.00
_cell.angle_beta   90.00
_cell.angle_gamma   90.00
#
_symmetry.space_group_name_H-M   'P 1'
#
loop_
_entity.id
_entity.type
_entity.pdbx_description
1 polymer ?
#
loop_
_entity_poly.entity_id
_entity_poly.type
_entity_poly.pdbx_seq_one_letter_code
_entity_poly.pdbx_strand_id
1 'polypeptide(L)'
;LVGSEMCIRDRMLYIMYTIRINRIRKELKSSERQTKEATRKTEEANEQKNRFLANMSHAIRVPLHSVVGFSQLITTDTDINEKSRKEYSEIIQQNTEKLMSLVNNVLDLSRLEADMMKYQLTDYDIVQLCNDAICSAQMQRSNLHIHFQKSVNEYIIHTDCNRMMQIITSTLTGFSTVQEEREVHFSLDRNGEILCFKITNSPLADKKYNNQETSIHHEINRLLLKHFNGTYQIIPDAPAGPTILFTYPATKP
;
A
#
# COMPACT_ATOMS: atom_id res chain seq x y z
N LEU A 1 78.75 -7.18 3.17
CA LEU A 1 77.83 -6.81 2.06
C LEU A 1 76.64 -7.79 1.95
N VAL A 2 76.84 -9.11 2.09
CA VAL A 2 75.78 -10.13 1.98
C VAL A 2 74.73 -10.03 3.09
N GLY A 3 75.08 -9.60 4.30
CA GLY A 3 74.17 -9.45 5.44
C GLY A 3 73.20 -8.25 5.30
N SER A 4 73.59 -7.20 4.60
CA SER A 4 72.71 -6.02 4.40
C SER A 4 71.63 -6.25 3.32
N GLU A 5 71.96 -7.03 2.28
CA GLU A 5 71.00 -7.38 1.22
C GLU A 5 69.93 -8.35 1.70
N MET A 6 70.32 -9.32 2.54
CA MET A 6 69.38 -10.26 3.18
C MET A 6 68.40 -9.49 4.10
N CYS A 7 68.88 -8.50 4.86
CA CYS A 7 68.02 -7.70 5.75
C CYS A 7 67.07 -6.77 4.95
N ILE A 8 67.45 -6.28 3.80
CA ILE A 8 66.57 -5.46 2.94
C ILE A 8 65.47 -6.34 2.33
N ARG A 9 65.79 -7.51 1.82
CA ARG A 9 64.85 -8.47 1.27
C ARG A 9 63.81 -8.92 2.30
N ASP A 10 64.21 -9.22 3.53
CA ASP A 10 63.31 -9.64 4.61
C ASP A 10 62.39 -8.51 5.06
N ARG A 11 62.87 -7.28 5.09
CA ARG A 11 62.06 -6.07 5.33
C ARG A 11 61.01 -5.83 4.23
N MET A 12 61.35 -6.00 2.97
CA MET A 12 60.41 -5.88 1.86
C MET A 12 59.34 -6.98 1.92
N LEU A 13 59.70 -8.22 2.20
CA LEU A 13 58.76 -9.33 2.38
C LEU A 13 57.79 -9.07 3.55
N TYR A 14 58.28 -8.56 4.67
CA TYR A 14 57.47 -8.19 5.82
C TYR A 14 56.48 -7.07 5.48
N ILE A 15 56.91 -6.03 4.76
CA ILE A 15 56.03 -4.93 4.32
C ILE A 15 54.98 -5.46 3.36
N MET A 16 55.32 -6.26 2.38
CA MET A 16 54.34 -6.87 1.45
C MET A 16 53.33 -7.75 2.16
N TYR A 17 53.78 -8.58 3.12
CA TYR A 17 52.93 -9.41 3.93
C TYR A 17 51.95 -8.57 4.77
N THR A 18 52.40 -7.51 5.41
CA THR A 18 51.60 -6.60 6.21
C THR A 18 50.55 -5.88 5.35
N ILE A 19 50.92 -5.40 4.18
CA ILE A 19 50.01 -4.76 3.22
C ILE A 19 48.91 -5.78 2.79
N ARG A 20 49.31 -7.02 2.47
CA ARG A 20 48.39 -8.08 2.05
C ARG A 20 47.39 -8.46 3.16
N ILE A 21 47.88 -8.61 4.39
CA ILE A 21 47.02 -8.88 5.55
C ILE A 21 46.03 -7.75 5.80
N ASN A 22 46.47 -6.50 5.74
CA ASN A 22 45.63 -5.34 5.95
C ASN A 22 44.52 -5.24 4.87
N ARG A 23 44.89 -5.58 3.61
CA ARG A 23 43.92 -5.66 2.51
C ARG A 23 42.89 -6.73 2.75
N ILE A 24 43.29 -7.93 3.08
CA ILE A 24 42.38 -9.07 3.40
C ILE A 24 41.47 -8.73 4.58
N ARG A 25 42.00 -8.11 5.65
CA ARG A 25 41.20 -7.66 6.80
C ARG A 25 40.16 -6.62 6.40
N LYS A 26 40.50 -5.70 5.51
CA LYS A 26 39.57 -4.69 5.01
C LYS A 26 38.46 -5.32 4.16
N GLU A 27 38.80 -6.24 3.28
CA GLU A 27 37.85 -6.99 2.45
C GLU A 27 36.92 -7.85 3.31
N LEU A 28 37.47 -8.54 4.32
CA LEU A 28 36.67 -9.34 5.26
C LEU A 28 35.69 -8.47 6.05
N LYS A 29 36.13 -7.35 6.60
CA LYS A 29 35.24 -6.39 7.32
C LYS A 29 34.14 -5.82 6.42
N SER A 30 34.44 -5.54 5.14
CA SER A 30 33.43 -5.07 4.20
C SER A 30 32.38 -6.13 3.87
N SER A 31 32.83 -7.38 3.67
CA SER A 31 31.96 -8.54 3.46
C SER A 31 31.07 -8.83 4.68
N GLU A 32 31.64 -8.82 5.89
CA GLU A 32 30.87 -8.97 7.12
C GLU A 32 29.78 -7.89 7.29
N ARG A 33 30.12 -6.63 6.95
CA ARG A 33 29.12 -5.54 6.99
C ARG A 33 28.00 -5.76 5.99
N GLN A 34 28.33 -6.14 4.76
CA GLN A 34 27.33 -6.44 3.73
C GLN A 34 26.43 -7.59 4.13
N THR A 35 27.00 -8.68 4.68
CA THR A 35 26.24 -9.82 5.15
C THR A 35 25.30 -9.43 6.30
N LYS A 36 25.80 -8.69 7.30
CA LYS A 36 24.97 -8.20 8.41
C LYS A 36 23.81 -7.30 7.93
N GLU A 37 24.08 -6.42 6.96
CA GLU A 37 23.05 -5.55 6.40
C GLU A 37 22.02 -6.35 5.60
N ALA A 38 22.45 -7.33 4.81
CA ALA A 38 21.54 -8.23 4.09
C ALA A 38 20.68 -9.06 5.04
N THR A 39 21.27 -9.64 6.10
CA THR A 39 20.54 -10.39 7.12
C THR A 39 19.50 -9.50 7.82
N ARG A 40 19.88 -8.30 8.25
CA ARG A 40 18.95 -7.35 8.88
C ARG A 40 17.76 -7.01 7.95
N LYS A 41 18.03 -6.73 6.67
CA LYS A 41 16.96 -6.46 5.69
C LYS A 41 16.02 -7.66 5.52
N THR A 42 16.58 -8.86 5.52
CA THR A 42 15.79 -10.10 5.42
C THR A 42 14.94 -10.32 6.68
N GLU A 43 15.48 -10.07 7.87
CA GLU A 43 14.76 -10.18 9.13
C GLU A 43 13.63 -9.16 9.20
N GLU A 44 13.90 -7.89 8.85
CA GLU A 44 12.88 -6.84 8.81
C GLU A 44 11.75 -7.17 7.83
N ALA A 45 12.08 -7.67 6.64
CA ALA A 45 11.10 -8.11 5.65
C ALA A 45 10.25 -9.29 6.16
N ASN A 46 10.89 -10.25 6.84
CA ASN A 46 10.19 -11.40 7.41
C ASN A 46 9.28 -11.01 8.59
N GLU A 47 9.72 -10.09 9.44
CA GLU A 47 8.87 -9.53 10.50
C GLU A 47 7.66 -8.77 9.93
N GLN A 48 7.85 -7.98 8.87
CA GLN A 48 6.74 -7.30 8.19
C GLN A 48 5.74 -8.30 7.62
N LYS A 49 6.24 -9.36 6.95
CA LYS A 49 5.41 -10.44 6.43
C LYS A 49 4.62 -11.16 7.53
N ASN A 50 5.26 -11.47 8.66
CA ASN A 50 4.60 -12.14 9.79
C ASN A 50 3.53 -11.25 10.43
N ARG A 51 3.80 -9.95 10.60
CA ARG A 51 2.80 -8.98 11.07
C ARG A 51 1.63 -8.87 10.09
N PHE A 52 1.90 -8.85 8.80
CA PHE A 52 0.89 -8.85 7.76
C PHE A 52 -0.03 -10.09 7.85
N LEU A 53 0.53 -11.30 7.94
CA LEU A 53 -0.24 -12.53 8.07
C LEU A 53 -1.08 -12.58 9.36
N ALA A 54 -0.53 -12.12 10.48
CA ALA A 54 -1.25 -12.01 11.74
C ALA A 54 -2.44 -11.03 11.63
N ASN A 55 -2.18 -9.88 11.02
CA ASN A 55 -3.19 -8.86 10.78
C ASN A 55 -4.34 -9.38 9.89
N MET A 56 -3.99 -10.10 8.83
CA MET A 56 -4.97 -10.73 7.95
C MET A 56 -5.86 -11.73 8.65
N SER A 57 -5.25 -12.61 9.46
CA SER A 57 -6.00 -13.61 10.22
C SER A 57 -7.03 -12.95 11.14
N HIS A 58 -6.69 -11.82 11.73
CA HIS A 58 -7.62 -11.06 12.57
C HIS A 58 -8.70 -10.35 11.74
N ALA A 59 -8.34 -9.73 10.62
CA ALA A 59 -9.28 -9.04 9.73
C ALA A 59 -10.32 -9.99 9.12
N ILE A 60 -9.96 -11.24 8.88
CA ILE A 60 -10.87 -12.30 8.42
C ILE A 60 -11.75 -12.79 9.56
N ARG A 61 -11.19 -12.96 10.76
CA ARG A 61 -11.91 -13.57 11.90
C ARG A 61 -13.12 -12.75 12.36
N VAL A 62 -12.97 -11.43 12.43
CA VAL A 62 -14.03 -10.53 12.92
C VAL A 62 -15.32 -10.64 12.07
N PRO A 63 -15.30 -10.38 10.75
CA PRO A 63 -16.49 -10.50 9.92
C PRO A 63 -17.02 -11.95 9.85
N LEU A 64 -16.13 -12.96 9.89
CA LEU A 64 -16.54 -14.36 9.90
C LEU A 64 -17.35 -14.70 11.18
N HIS A 65 -16.89 -14.24 12.34
CA HIS A 65 -17.65 -14.43 13.58
C HIS A 65 -19.00 -13.72 13.55
N SER A 66 -19.10 -12.53 12.93
CA SER A 66 -20.36 -11.83 12.75
C SER A 66 -21.31 -12.64 11.86
N VAL A 67 -20.84 -13.15 10.72
CA VAL A 67 -21.63 -13.98 9.81
C VAL A 67 -22.16 -15.23 10.54
N VAL A 68 -21.28 -15.95 11.24
CA VAL A 68 -21.66 -17.18 11.98
C VAL A 68 -22.63 -16.86 13.11
N GLY A 69 -22.36 -15.83 13.92
CA GLY A 69 -23.20 -15.46 15.06
C GLY A 69 -24.61 -15.04 14.65
N PHE A 70 -24.74 -14.15 13.67
CA PHE A 70 -26.06 -13.71 13.18
C PHE A 70 -26.79 -14.82 12.42
N SER A 71 -26.09 -15.69 11.70
CA SER A 71 -26.71 -16.90 11.10
C SER A 71 -27.27 -17.84 12.16
N GLN A 72 -26.56 -18.05 13.27
CA GLN A 72 -27.05 -18.84 14.39
C GLN A 72 -28.28 -18.21 15.02
N LEU A 73 -28.31 -16.90 15.26
CA LEU A 73 -29.46 -16.19 15.80
C LEU A 73 -30.72 -16.38 14.92
N ILE A 74 -30.57 -16.24 13.59
CA ILE A 74 -31.67 -16.45 12.64
C ILE A 74 -32.22 -17.89 12.71
N THR A 75 -31.35 -18.88 12.95
CA THR A 75 -31.73 -20.30 12.90
C THR A 75 -32.23 -20.85 14.24
N THR A 76 -31.79 -20.30 15.38
CA THR A 76 -32.11 -20.82 16.72
C THR A 76 -33.22 -20.06 17.41
N ASP A 77 -33.43 -18.80 17.07
CA ASP A 77 -34.47 -17.97 17.65
C ASP A 77 -35.81 -18.14 16.87
N THR A 78 -36.71 -18.91 17.42
CA THR A 78 -38.05 -19.19 16.82
C THR A 78 -39.00 -17.98 16.89
N ASP A 79 -38.73 -17.04 17.80
CA ASP A 79 -39.62 -15.89 18.06
C ASP A 79 -39.08 -14.60 17.41
N ILE A 80 -38.04 -14.70 16.55
CA ILE A 80 -37.46 -13.56 15.87
C ILE A 80 -38.49 -12.85 14.97
N ASN A 81 -38.67 -11.56 15.16
CA ASN A 81 -39.56 -10.78 14.32
C ASN A 81 -38.95 -10.51 12.94
N GLU A 82 -39.83 -10.22 11.95
CA GLU A 82 -39.42 -9.98 10.55
C GLU A 82 -38.40 -8.83 10.43
N LYS A 83 -38.52 -7.79 11.24
CA LYS A 83 -37.59 -6.65 11.24
C LYS A 83 -36.21 -7.07 11.69
N SER A 84 -36.06 -7.78 12.80
CA SER A 84 -34.78 -8.27 13.30
C SER A 84 -34.18 -9.30 12.34
N ARG A 85 -34.98 -10.16 11.70
CA ARG A 85 -34.52 -11.09 10.69
C ARG A 85 -33.89 -10.34 9.50
N LYS A 86 -34.51 -9.27 9.04
CA LYS A 86 -33.99 -8.44 7.97
C LYS A 86 -32.69 -7.73 8.37
N GLU A 87 -32.64 -7.13 9.56
CA GLU A 87 -31.46 -6.50 10.10
C GLU A 87 -30.28 -7.48 10.20
N TYR A 88 -30.48 -8.69 10.69
CA TYR A 88 -29.45 -9.72 10.79
C TYR A 88 -28.98 -10.19 9.40
N SER A 89 -29.89 -10.32 8.45
CA SER A 89 -29.56 -10.65 7.07
C SER A 89 -28.69 -9.57 6.41
N GLU A 90 -29.01 -8.29 6.63
CA GLU A 90 -28.22 -7.17 6.15
C GLU A 90 -26.80 -7.15 6.77
N ILE A 91 -26.67 -7.45 8.07
CA ILE A 91 -25.37 -7.58 8.75
C ILE A 91 -24.56 -8.74 8.17
N ILE A 92 -25.18 -9.89 7.92
CA ILE A 92 -24.51 -11.04 7.29
C ILE A 92 -24.00 -10.68 5.90
N GLN A 93 -24.85 -10.05 5.08
CA GLN A 93 -24.48 -9.63 3.74
C GLN A 93 -23.28 -8.66 3.76
N GLN A 94 -23.35 -7.60 4.56
CA GLN A 94 -22.26 -6.62 4.69
C GLN A 94 -20.93 -7.26 5.12
N ASN A 95 -20.96 -8.19 6.08
CA ASN A 95 -19.74 -8.87 6.53
C ASN A 95 -19.22 -9.88 5.49
N THR A 96 -20.11 -10.49 4.69
CA THR A 96 -19.71 -11.35 3.57
C THR A 96 -19.03 -10.53 2.46
N GLU A 97 -19.57 -9.36 2.12
CA GLU A 97 -18.95 -8.43 1.15
C GLU A 97 -17.57 -7.96 1.61
N LYS A 98 -17.41 -7.65 2.91
CA LYS A 98 -16.10 -7.34 3.51
C LYS A 98 -15.11 -8.50 3.38
N LEU A 99 -15.54 -9.73 3.68
CA LEU A 99 -14.71 -10.92 3.53
C LEU A 99 -14.25 -11.12 2.08
N MET A 100 -15.15 -10.97 1.12
CA MET A 100 -14.82 -11.07 -0.31
C MET A 100 -13.80 -10.00 -0.74
N SER A 101 -13.99 -8.76 -0.28
CA SER A 101 -13.05 -7.67 -0.52
C SER A 101 -11.66 -7.98 0.05
N LEU A 102 -11.58 -8.47 1.29
CA LEU A 102 -10.32 -8.86 1.92
C LEU A 102 -9.62 -9.99 1.14
N VAL A 103 -10.34 -11.03 0.74
CA VAL A 103 -9.78 -12.13 -0.06
C VAL A 103 -9.22 -11.61 -1.37
N ASN A 104 -9.97 -10.76 -2.09
CA ASN A 104 -9.52 -10.18 -3.35
C ASN A 104 -8.26 -9.32 -3.16
N ASN A 105 -8.21 -8.52 -2.10
CA ASN A 105 -7.03 -7.69 -1.77
C ASN A 105 -5.79 -8.53 -1.49
N VAL A 106 -5.94 -9.67 -0.80
CA VAL A 106 -4.84 -10.61 -0.55
C VAL A 106 -4.34 -11.25 -1.84
N LEU A 107 -5.27 -11.66 -2.70
CA LEU A 107 -4.92 -12.22 -4.00
C LEU A 107 -4.21 -11.19 -4.88
N ASP A 108 -4.70 -9.94 -4.89
CA ASP A 108 -4.06 -8.84 -5.60
C ASP A 108 -2.66 -8.57 -5.05
N LEU A 109 -2.49 -8.49 -3.73
CA LEU A 109 -1.18 -8.31 -3.10
C LEU A 109 -0.22 -9.46 -3.44
N SER A 110 -0.68 -10.70 -3.35
CA SER A 110 0.12 -11.88 -3.69
C SER A 110 0.59 -11.86 -5.15
N ARG A 111 -0.30 -11.45 -6.09
CA ARG A 111 0.06 -11.30 -7.51
C ARG A 111 1.04 -10.16 -7.75
N LEU A 112 0.88 -9.04 -7.03
CA LEU A 112 1.79 -7.90 -7.11
C LEU A 112 3.19 -8.24 -6.59
N GLU A 113 3.28 -8.91 -5.44
CA GLU A 113 4.56 -9.34 -4.86
C GLU A 113 5.29 -10.36 -5.74
N ALA A 114 4.54 -11.24 -6.41
CA ALA A 114 5.09 -12.26 -7.31
C ALA A 114 5.37 -11.74 -8.74
N ASP A 115 5.11 -10.46 -9.02
CA ASP A 115 5.18 -9.85 -10.36
C ASP A 115 4.33 -10.61 -11.41
N MET A 116 3.20 -11.18 -10.94
CA MET A 116 2.27 -11.97 -11.75
C MET A 116 0.97 -11.22 -12.09
N MET A 117 0.87 -9.95 -11.72
CA MET A 117 -0.29 -9.12 -12.02
C MET A 117 -0.37 -8.87 -13.52
N LYS A 118 -1.55 -9.11 -14.10
CA LYS A 118 -1.82 -8.76 -15.51
C LYS A 118 -2.49 -7.40 -15.56
N TYR A 119 -2.00 -6.53 -16.43
CA TYR A 119 -2.51 -5.19 -16.64
C TYR A 119 -3.17 -5.08 -18.01
N GLN A 120 -4.27 -4.36 -18.07
CA GLN A 120 -4.97 -4.02 -19.31
C GLN A 120 -4.79 -2.53 -19.57
N LEU A 121 -3.72 -2.19 -20.28
CA LEU A 121 -3.40 -0.80 -20.60
C LEU A 121 -4.28 -0.30 -21.73
N THR A 122 -4.92 0.83 -21.51
CA THR A 122 -5.78 1.53 -22.48
C THR A 122 -5.54 3.04 -22.35
N ASP A 123 -5.83 3.76 -23.44
CA ASP A 123 -5.79 5.21 -23.44
C ASP A 123 -7.06 5.74 -22.81
N TYR A 124 -6.91 6.56 -21.78
CA TYR A 124 -8.05 7.08 -21.03
C TYR A 124 -7.79 8.51 -20.54
N ASP A 125 -8.83 9.32 -20.52
CA ASP A 125 -8.75 10.66 -19.92
C ASP A 125 -8.72 10.56 -18.39
N ILE A 126 -7.60 11.00 -17.80
CA ILE A 126 -7.41 10.93 -16.35
C ILE A 126 -8.42 11.80 -15.57
N VAL A 127 -8.89 12.88 -16.17
CA VAL A 127 -9.88 13.76 -15.55
C VAL A 127 -11.23 13.04 -15.47
N GLN A 128 -11.63 12.34 -16.56
CA GLN A 128 -12.82 11.51 -16.57
C GLN A 128 -12.72 10.40 -15.53
N LEU A 129 -11.58 9.72 -15.46
CA LEU A 129 -11.33 8.65 -14.50
C LEU A 129 -11.42 9.15 -13.04
N CYS A 130 -10.90 10.36 -12.74
CA CYS A 130 -11.07 10.97 -11.43
C CYS A 130 -12.54 11.25 -11.10
N ASN A 131 -13.33 11.74 -12.07
CA ASN A 131 -14.77 11.96 -11.87
C ASN A 131 -15.51 10.65 -11.61
N ASP A 132 -15.22 9.61 -12.38
CA ASP A 132 -15.82 8.28 -12.20
C ASP A 132 -15.48 7.70 -10.82
N ALA A 133 -14.23 7.89 -10.36
CA ALA A 133 -13.80 7.47 -9.02
C ALA A 133 -14.51 8.26 -7.90
N ILE A 134 -14.73 9.55 -8.08
CA ILE A 134 -15.50 10.38 -7.15
C ILE A 134 -16.96 9.90 -7.08
N CYS A 135 -17.60 9.67 -8.22
CA CYS A 135 -18.96 9.13 -8.26
C CYS A 135 -19.03 7.76 -7.56
N SER A 136 -18.09 6.87 -7.84
CA SER A 136 -18.01 5.56 -7.19
C SER A 136 -17.83 5.68 -5.67
N ALA A 137 -16.95 6.58 -5.23
CA ALA A 137 -16.70 6.82 -3.80
C ALA A 137 -17.95 7.35 -3.09
N GLN A 138 -18.67 8.30 -3.70
CA GLN A 138 -19.90 8.87 -3.15
C GLN A 138 -21.07 7.86 -3.14
N MET A 139 -21.15 6.97 -4.12
CA MET A 139 -22.12 5.85 -4.11
C MET A 139 -21.85 4.86 -2.97
N GLN A 140 -20.59 4.57 -2.70
CA GLN A 140 -20.18 3.70 -1.59
C GLN A 140 -20.41 4.37 -0.22
N ARG A 141 -20.28 5.70 -0.17
CA ARG A 141 -20.35 6.51 1.04
C ARG A 141 -21.05 7.84 0.78
N SER A 142 -22.33 7.89 1.06
CA SER A 142 -23.17 9.08 0.90
C SER A 142 -22.78 10.26 1.81
N ASN A 143 -22.00 9.99 2.87
CA ASN A 143 -21.52 10.99 3.85
C ASN A 143 -20.14 11.59 3.49
N LEU A 144 -19.61 11.33 2.29
CA LEU A 144 -18.40 11.96 1.78
C LEU A 144 -18.73 13.15 0.88
N HIS A 145 -18.22 14.32 1.27
CA HIS A 145 -18.26 15.53 0.46
C HIS A 145 -16.90 15.74 -0.17
N ILE A 146 -16.77 15.48 -1.48
CA ILE A 146 -15.49 15.52 -2.20
C ILE A 146 -15.41 16.78 -3.02
N HIS A 147 -14.45 17.64 -2.69
CA HIS A 147 -14.11 18.85 -3.43
C HIS A 147 -12.97 18.55 -4.39
N PHE A 148 -13.27 18.49 -5.69
CA PHE A 148 -12.28 18.19 -6.72
C PHE A 148 -11.74 19.45 -7.37
N GLN A 149 -10.41 19.62 -7.33
CA GLN A 149 -9.67 20.67 -8.02
C GLN A 149 -8.72 20.06 -9.04
N LYS A 150 -8.63 20.64 -10.22
CA LYS A 150 -7.78 20.13 -11.30
C LYS A 150 -7.07 21.27 -12.03
N SER A 151 -5.80 21.06 -12.38
CA SER A 151 -5.02 22.01 -13.18
C SER A 151 -5.11 21.73 -14.69
N VAL A 152 -5.74 20.61 -15.09
CA VAL A 152 -5.93 20.20 -16.48
C VAL A 152 -7.40 19.90 -16.73
N ASN A 153 -7.91 20.23 -17.93
CA ASN A 153 -9.30 19.96 -18.28
C ASN A 153 -9.50 18.59 -18.90
N GLU A 154 -8.54 18.14 -19.68
CA GLU A 154 -8.51 16.84 -20.35
C GLU A 154 -7.04 16.41 -20.50
N TYR A 155 -6.71 15.16 -20.20
CA TYR A 155 -5.38 14.64 -20.41
C TYR A 155 -5.42 13.11 -20.55
N ILE A 156 -5.09 12.63 -21.77
CA ILE A 156 -5.07 11.20 -22.07
C ILE A 156 -3.76 10.59 -21.58
N ILE A 157 -3.87 9.50 -20.85
CA ILE A 157 -2.75 8.68 -20.38
C ILE A 157 -2.96 7.22 -20.80
N HIS A 158 -1.85 6.50 -20.97
CA HIS A 158 -1.86 5.06 -21.19
C HIS A 158 -1.75 4.32 -19.86
N THR A 159 -2.86 3.76 -19.37
CA THR A 159 -2.95 3.18 -18.02
C THR A 159 -3.91 2.01 -17.96
N ASP A 160 -3.82 1.25 -16.87
CA ASP A 160 -4.89 0.33 -16.47
C ASP A 160 -5.96 1.09 -15.67
N CYS A 161 -7.08 1.37 -16.34
CA CYS A 161 -8.19 2.15 -15.77
C CYS A 161 -8.73 1.54 -14.48
N ASN A 162 -8.83 0.19 -14.42
CA ASN A 162 -9.36 -0.49 -13.24
C ASN A 162 -8.43 -0.34 -12.04
N ARG A 163 -7.11 -0.45 -12.25
CA ARG A 163 -6.13 -0.29 -11.18
C ARG A 163 -6.00 1.16 -10.72
N MET A 164 -6.04 2.11 -11.65
CA MET A 164 -6.04 3.53 -11.28
C MET A 164 -7.34 3.89 -10.54
N MET A 165 -8.49 3.41 -11.00
CA MET A 165 -9.78 3.56 -10.31
C MET A 165 -9.71 2.99 -8.88
N GLN A 166 -9.14 1.80 -8.70
CA GLN A 166 -8.93 1.15 -7.40
C GLN A 166 -8.10 2.04 -6.46
N ILE A 167 -6.98 2.61 -6.94
CA ILE A 167 -6.12 3.50 -6.15
C ILE A 167 -6.89 4.74 -5.71
N ILE A 168 -7.53 5.45 -6.65
CA ILE A 168 -8.22 6.71 -6.35
C ILE A 168 -9.41 6.46 -5.42
N THR A 169 -10.27 5.48 -5.73
CA THR A 169 -11.45 5.18 -4.91
C THR A 169 -11.06 4.77 -3.50
N SER A 170 -10.07 3.87 -3.32
CA SER A 170 -9.61 3.46 -1.99
C SER A 170 -9.03 4.61 -1.18
N THR A 171 -8.33 5.56 -1.81
CA THR A 171 -7.79 6.74 -1.13
C THR A 171 -8.86 7.75 -0.74
N LEU A 172 -9.95 7.84 -1.49
CA LEU A 172 -11.10 8.70 -1.19
C LEU A 172 -12.00 8.11 -0.11
N THR A 173 -12.33 6.82 -0.19
CA THR A 173 -13.29 6.18 0.73
C THR A 173 -12.67 5.73 2.03
N GLY A 174 -11.41 5.28 2.03
CA GLY A 174 -10.84 4.51 3.14
C GLY A 174 -11.68 3.27 3.46
N PHE A 175 -11.44 2.65 4.61
CA PHE A 175 -12.15 1.45 5.07
C PHE A 175 -12.86 1.62 6.40
N SER A 176 -13.11 2.85 6.80
CA SER A 176 -13.84 3.09 8.05
C SER A 176 -15.34 2.81 7.86
N THR A 177 -15.91 2.07 8.77
CA THR A 177 -17.36 1.90 8.93
C THR A 177 -18.01 3.14 9.54
N VAL A 178 -17.26 4.22 9.72
CA VAL A 178 -17.72 5.44 10.39
C VAL A 178 -18.64 6.23 9.49
N GLN A 179 -19.83 6.50 9.99
CA GLN A 179 -20.88 7.28 9.34
C GLN A 179 -20.71 8.80 9.56
N GLU A 180 -19.54 9.26 10.03
CA GLU A 180 -19.28 10.69 10.20
C GLU A 180 -19.24 11.39 8.84
N GLU A 181 -19.91 12.52 8.71
CA GLU A 181 -19.76 13.40 7.56
C GLU A 181 -18.32 13.87 7.44
N ARG A 182 -17.76 13.81 6.23
CA ARG A 182 -16.38 14.17 5.99
C ARG A 182 -16.21 14.93 4.69
N GLU A 183 -15.53 16.06 4.79
CA GLU A 183 -15.07 16.82 3.63
C GLU A 183 -13.67 16.33 3.23
N VAL A 184 -13.54 15.90 1.98
CA VAL A 184 -12.28 15.46 1.38
C VAL A 184 -11.90 16.39 0.24
N HIS A 185 -10.69 16.93 0.28
CA HIS A 185 -10.17 17.75 -0.83
C HIS A 185 -9.27 16.90 -1.71
N PHE A 186 -9.66 16.75 -2.95
CA PHE A 186 -8.92 16.01 -3.97
C PHE A 186 -8.38 16.96 -5.02
N SER A 187 -7.08 16.97 -5.26
CA SER A 187 -6.48 17.74 -6.34
C SER A 187 -5.71 16.87 -7.32
N LEU A 188 -5.81 17.21 -8.60
CA LEU A 188 -5.04 16.67 -9.71
C LEU A 188 -4.23 17.78 -10.35
N ASP A 189 -2.92 17.73 -10.19
CA ASP A 189 -1.99 18.71 -10.77
C ASP A 189 -1.03 18.02 -11.73
N ARG A 190 -0.65 18.74 -12.79
CA ARG A 190 0.32 18.27 -13.76
C ARG A 190 1.61 19.09 -13.68
N ASN A 191 2.72 18.42 -13.39
CA ASN A 191 4.06 18.99 -13.36
C ASN A 191 4.93 18.35 -14.47
N GLY A 192 4.93 18.95 -15.65
CA GLY A 192 5.64 18.40 -16.81
C GLY A 192 5.06 17.04 -17.24
N GLU A 193 5.85 15.99 -17.08
CA GLU A 193 5.49 14.60 -17.41
C GLU A 193 5.02 13.79 -16.18
N ILE A 194 4.66 14.45 -15.10
CA ILE A 194 4.19 13.80 -13.88
C ILE A 194 2.84 14.36 -13.50
N LEU A 195 1.88 13.48 -13.25
CA LEU A 195 0.61 13.79 -12.62
C LEU A 195 0.76 13.64 -11.11
N CYS A 196 0.34 14.65 -10.37
CA CYS A 196 0.37 14.70 -8.92
C CYS A 196 -1.06 14.67 -8.38
N PHE A 197 -1.35 13.68 -7.57
CA PHE A 197 -2.63 13.52 -6.89
C PHE A 197 -2.45 13.81 -5.41
N LYS A 198 -3.27 14.68 -4.87
CA LYS A 198 -3.28 15.00 -3.45
C LYS A 198 -4.69 14.86 -2.90
N ILE A 199 -4.84 14.01 -1.91
CA ILE A 199 -6.10 13.81 -1.20
C ILE A 199 -5.89 14.23 0.26
N THR A 200 -6.46 15.37 0.63
CA THR A 200 -6.38 15.93 1.98
C THR A 200 -7.64 15.56 2.76
N ASN A 201 -7.48 15.33 4.04
CA ASN A 201 -8.49 14.78 4.96
C ASN A 201 -8.99 13.39 4.52
N SER A 202 -8.07 12.61 3.92
CA SER A 202 -8.37 11.25 3.46
C SER A 202 -8.70 10.33 4.65
N PRO A 203 -9.82 9.60 4.59
CA PRO A 203 -10.15 8.60 5.60
C PRO A 203 -9.10 7.49 5.70
N LEU A 204 -8.46 7.15 4.57
CA LEU A 204 -7.43 6.12 4.51
C LEU A 204 -6.15 6.51 5.24
N ALA A 205 -5.80 7.82 5.29
CA ALA A 205 -4.60 8.31 5.96
C ALA A 205 -4.81 8.62 7.44
N ASP A 206 -6.04 8.56 7.94
CA ASP A 206 -6.39 8.96 9.30
C ASP A 206 -5.98 7.90 10.32
N LYS A 207 -5.11 8.27 11.27
CA LYS A 207 -4.63 7.39 12.35
C LYS A 207 -5.76 6.81 13.20
N LYS A 208 -6.88 7.53 13.34
CA LYS A 208 -8.07 7.09 14.10
C LYS A 208 -8.64 5.79 13.51
N TYR A 209 -8.49 5.62 12.20
CA TYR A 209 -9.02 4.47 11.45
C TYR A 209 -7.92 3.54 10.93
N ASN A 210 -6.69 3.72 11.42
CA ASN A 210 -5.57 2.87 11.04
C ASN A 210 -5.76 1.47 11.63
N ASN A 211 -6.48 0.65 10.91
CA ASN A 211 -6.68 -0.76 11.17
C ASN A 211 -5.88 -1.61 10.17
N GLN A 212 -6.03 -2.92 10.31
CA GLN A 212 -5.31 -3.88 9.49
C GLN A 212 -5.71 -3.84 8.01
N GLU A 213 -6.98 -3.55 7.71
CA GLU A 213 -7.50 -3.40 6.35
C GLU A 213 -6.87 -2.17 5.67
N THR A 214 -6.77 -1.06 6.39
CA THR A 214 -6.12 0.17 5.93
C THR A 214 -4.68 -0.08 5.50
N SER A 215 -3.93 -0.90 6.28
CA SER A 215 -2.55 -1.27 5.97
C SER A 215 -2.43 -2.06 4.65
N ILE A 216 -3.37 -2.97 4.37
CA ILE A 216 -3.40 -3.76 3.13
C ILE A 216 -3.60 -2.84 1.91
N HIS A 217 -4.54 -1.89 2.00
CA HIS A 217 -4.78 -0.96 0.91
C HIS A 217 -3.61 -0.02 0.64
N HIS A 218 -2.95 0.45 1.69
CA HIS A 218 -1.73 1.23 1.52
C HIS A 218 -0.66 0.44 0.77
N GLU A 219 -0.48 -0.82 1.11
CA GLU A 219 0.52 -1.67 0.46
C GLU A 219 0.16 -1.98 -1.00
N ILE A 220 -1.10 -2.30 -1.29
CA ILE A 220 -1.58 -2.49 -2.67
C ILE A 220 -1.36 -1.22 -3.50
N ASN A 221 -1.81 -0.05 -3.00
CA ASN A 221 -1.66 1.22 -3.71
C ASN A 221 -0.18 1.56 -3.96
N ARG A 222 0.69 1.32 -2.96
CA ARG A 222 2.13 1.53 -3.08
C ARG A 222 2.76 0.64 -4.15
N LEU A 223 2.40 -0.64 -4.18
CA LEU A 223 2.95 -1.59 -5.15
C LEU A 223 2.41 -1.33 -6.57
N LEU A 224 1.13 -1.03 -6.71
CA LEU A 224 0.55 -0.65 -8.00
C LEU A 224 1.23 0.60 -8.58
N LEU A 225 1.35 1.66 -7.78
CA LEU A 225 2.00 2.89 -8.24
C LEU A 225 3.48 2.67 -8.54
N LYS A 226 4.19 1.88 -7.73
CA LYS A 226 5.58 1.51 -8.00
C LYS A 226 5.73 0.78 -9.34
N HIS A 227 4.81 -0.12 -9.68
CA HIS A 227 4.81 -0.83 -10.97
C HIS A 227 4.70 0.15 -12.15
N PHE A 228 3.89 1.20 -12.00
CA PHE A 228 3.75 2.27 -13.00
C PHE A 228 4.78 3.39 -12.86
N ASN A 229 5.89 3.18 -12.15
CA ASN A 229 6.93 4.18 -11.87
C ASN A 229 6.40 5.44 -11.16
N GLY A 230 5.30 5.33 -10.44
CA GLY A 230 4.75 6.36 -9.58
C GLY A 230 5.29 6.27 -8.14
N THR A 231 4.89 7.23 -7.31
CA THR A 231 5.21 7.27 -5.88
C THR A 231 3.95 7.32 -5.03
N TYR A 232 4.03 6.86 -3.79
CA TYR A 232 2.94 6.90 -2.83
C TYR A 232 3.44 7.32 -1.47
N GLN A 233 2.85 8.36 -0.89
CA GLN A 233 3.24 8.91 0.41
C GLN A 233 2.02 9.22 1.26
N ILE A 234 2.11 8.88 2.55
CA ILE A 234 1.09 9.17 3.56
C ILE A 234 1.64 10.21 4.52
N ILE A 235 0.88 11.25 4.79
CA ILE A 235 1.20 12.32 5.75
C ILE A 235 0.03 12.41 6.75
N PRO A 236 0.04 11.60 7.83
CA PRO A 236 -1.10 11.51 8.74
C PRO A 236 -1.33 12.80 9.53
N ASP A 237 -0.27 13.54 9.84
CA ASP A 237 -0.29 14.73 10.68
C ASP A 237 -0.07 16.03 9.86
N ALA A 238 -0.57 16.07 8.62
CA ALA A 238 -0.49 17.28 7.81
C ALA A 238 -1.38 18.39 8.41
N PRO A 239 -0.98 19.68 8.32
CA PRO A 239 -1.73 20.81 8.91
C PRO A 239 -3.18 20.92 8.44
N ALA A 240 -3.47 20.50 7.20
CA ALA A 240 -4.80 20.51 6.61
C ALA A 240 -5.57 19.19 6.80
N GLY A 241 -5.08 18.28 7.65
CA GLY A 241 -5.63 16.96 7.92
C GLY A 241 -4.84 15.83 7.24
N PRO A 242 -5.17 14.57 7.58
CA PRO A 242 -4.49 13.38 7.06
C PRO A 242 -4.48 13.38 5.53
N THR A 243 -3.29 13.31 4.94
CA THR A 243 -3.10 13.55 3.49
C THR A 243 -2.40 12.37 2.83
N ILE A 244 -2.88 11.99 1.65
CA ILE A 244 -2.21 11.07 0.74
C ILE A 244 -1.73 11.85 -0.48
N LEU A 245 -0.47 11.64 -0.83
CA LEU A 245 0.14 12.16 -2.04
C LEU A 245 0.59 10.96 -2.89
N PHE A 246 0.23 10.96 -4.17
CA PHE A 246 0.81 10.02 -5.10
C PHE A 246 1.07 10.64 -6.46
N THR A 247 2.03 10.08 -7.17
CA THR A 247 2.39 10.55 -8.50
C THR A 247 2.22 9.43 -9.51
N TYR A 248 1.95 9.82 -10.74
CA TYR A 248 1.85 8.92 -11.89
C TYR A 248 2.55 9.54 -13.10
N PRO A 249 3.37 8.79 -13.87
CA PRO A 249 3.97 9.29 -15.08
C PRO A 249 2.90 9.69 -16.11
N ALA A 250 2.98 10.91 -16.60
CA ALA A 250 2.10 11.43 -17.63
C ALA A 250 2.65 11.04 -19.03
N THR A 251 2.92 9.76 -19.24
CA THR A 251 3.34 9.26 -20.54
C THR A 251 2.15 9.30 -21.49
N LYS A 252 2.29 10.08 -22.57
CA LYS A 252 1.33 9.99 -23.68
C LYS A 252 1.51 8.66 -24.41
N PRO A 253 0.45 8.12 -24.99
CA PRO A 253 0.53 6.93 -25.82
C PRO A 253 1.48 7.12 -27.02
#